data_503a083f3d9c882ca4391ff206d0fec5
#
_entry.id   503a083f3d9c882ca4391ff206d0fec5
#
_cell.length_a   1.000
_cell.length_b   1.000
_cell.length_c   1.000
_cell.angle_alpha   90.00
_cell.angle_beta   90.00
_cell.angle_gamma   90.00
#
_symmetry.space_group_name_H-M   'P 1'
#
loop_
_entity.id
_entity.type
_entity.pdbx_description
1 polymer ?
#
loop_
_entity_poly.entity_id
_entity_poly.type
_entity_poly.pdbx_seq_one_letter_code
_entity_poly.pdbx_strand_id
1 'polypeptide(L)'
;MPLNEIFVHALNPPFFWLKIFKHLEKFLKNNVDCSAQLINNKNSKILSNTANLLVVDKTKKRVNEYIEQSSKDFNIPTKLNGVDLPSLNDVIDDCISKIDNKSHVFGVLHGDLCFSNILYDTRSDRIKVIDPRGIDAEGNFSYLGDLRYDLAKINHSVIGLYDHIVSGAYDLTESNDLNFEFEIFIDERITKIQKIYLENMKLSHLAPFNLMPETILLFLSML
;
A
#
# COMPACT_ATOMS: atom_id res chain seq x y z
N MET A 1 6.82 13.28 -14.81
CA MET A 1 7.60 13.22 -13.55
C MET A 1 7.01 12.10 -12.68
N PRO A 2 7.80 11.28 -12.00
CA PRO A 2 7.30 10.29 -11.05
C PRO A 2 6.57 10.96 -9.87
N LEU A 3 5.50 10.33 -9.37
CA LEU A 3 4.71 10.95 -8.29
C LEU A 3 5.45 10.96 -6.96
N ASN A 4 6.32 9.98 -6.68
CA ASN A 4 7.16 9.98 -5.48
C ASN A 4 8.05 11.23 -5.39
N GLU A 5 8.71 11.62 -6.50
CA GLU A 5 9.53 12.84 -6.57
C GLU A 5 8.70 14.10 -6.31
N ILE A 6 7.48 14.14 -6.88
CA ILE A 6 6.56 15.25 -6.67
C ILE A 6 6.07 15.29 -5.22
N PHE A 7 5.81 14.12 -4.63
CA PHE A 7 5.25 14.02 -3.28
C PHE A 7 6.26 14.42 -2.20
N VAL A 8 7.49 13.96 -2.33
CA VAL A 8 8.56 14.23 -1.36
C VAL A 8 9.13 15.64 -1.52
N HIS A 9 9.47 16.03 -2.74
CA HIS A 9 10.31 17.19 -2.99
C HIS A 9 9.59 18.42 -3.53
N ALA A 10 8.42 18.27 -4.18
CA ALA A 10 7.76 19.41 -4.80
C ALA A 10 6.76 20.09 -3.85
N LEU A 11 6.72 21.43 -3.90
CA LEU A 11 5.81 22.25 -3.11
C LEU A 11 4.44 22.44 -3.79
N ASN A 12 3.93 21.39 -4.43
CA ASN A 12 2.63 21.45 -5.09
C ASN A 12 1.50 21.64 -4.06
N PRO A 13 0.54 22.52 -4.33
CA PRO A 13 -0.54 22.79 -3.38
C PRO A 13 -1.49 21.59 -3.26
N PRO A 14 -2.22 21.46 -2.15
CA PRO A 14 -3.13 20.33 -1.91
C PRO A 14 -4.17 20.09 -3.01
N PHE A 15 -4.68 21.13 -3.69
CA PHE A 15 -5.63 20.96 -4.79
C PHE A 15 -5.05 20.25 -6.02
N PHE A 16 -3.73 20.34 -6.24
CA PHE A 16 -3.04 19.57 -7.28
C PHE A 16 -3.21 18.06 -6.99
N TRP A 17 -3.06 17.68 -5.73
CA TRP A 17 -3.19 16.27 -5.31
C TRP A 17 -4.61 15.75 -5.42
N LEU A 18 -5.62 16.59 -5.16
CA LEU A 18 -7.02 16.21 -5.43
C LEU A 18 -7.22 15.78 -6.89
N LYS A 19 -6.57 16.48 -7.82
CA LYS A 19 -6.62 16.14 -9.24
C LYS A 19 -5.91 14.81 -9.53
N ILE A 20 -4.72 14.59 -8.94
CA ILE A 20 -4.00 13.33 -9.05
C ILE A 20 -4.86 12.16 -8.52
N PHE A 21 -5.48 12.30 -7.36
CA PHE A 21 -6.35 11.26 -6.79
C PHE A 21 -7.57 10.97 -7.66
N LYS A 22 -8.15 11.95 -8.31
CA LYS A 22 -9.21 11.74 -9.30
C LYS A 22 -8.73 10.96 -10.54
N HIS A 23 -7.50 11.20 -11.00
CA HIS A 23 -6.92 10.41 -12.08
C HIS A 23 -6.67 8.96 -11.65
N LEU A 24 -6.20 8.73 -10.43
CA LEU A 24 -5.99 7.39 -9.88
C LEU A 24 -7.31 6.64 -9.67
N GLU A 25 -8.33 7.30 -9.11
CA GLU A 25 -9.68 6.73 -8.98
C GLU A 25 -10.24 6.31 -10.35
N LYS A 26 -10.14 7.19 -11.35
CA LYS A 26 -10.55 6.89 -12.73
C LYS A 26 -9.76 5.72 -13.32
N PHE A 27 -8.47 5.65 -13.08
CA PHE A 27 -7.62 4.54 -13.53
C PHE A 27 -8.10 3.21 -12.93
N LEU A 28 -8.27 3.14 -11.62
CA LEU A 28 -8.75 1.94 -10.94
C LEU A 28 -10.17 1.55 -11.41
N LYS A 29 -11.06 2.51 -11.58
CA LYS A 29 -12.41 2.25 -12.11
C LYS A 29 -12.36 1.68 -13.52
N ASN A 30 -11.55 2.24 -14.41
CA ASN A 30 -11.39 1.70 -15.76
C ASN A 30 -10.87 0.26 -15.73
N ASN A 31 -9.97 -0.09 -14.79
CA ASN A 31 -9.44 -1.43 -14.64
C ASN A 31 -10.51 -2.44 -14.18
N VAL A 32 -11.49 -2.00 -13.36
CA VAL A 32 -12.68 -2.80 -13.04
C VAL A 32 -13.56 -2.96 -14.30
N ASP A 33 -13.91 -1.86 -14.95
CA ASP A 33 -14.85 -1.86 -16.08
C ASP A 33 -14.32 -2.69 -17.26
N CYS A 34 -13.02 -2.57 -17.60
CA CYS A 34 -12.38 -3.34 -18.67
C CYS A 34 -12.37 -4.85 -18.42
N SER A 35 -12.37 -5.29 -17.19
CA SER A 35 -12.28 -6.71 -16.82
C SER A 35 -13.65 -7.36 -16.57
N ALA A 36 -14.74 -6.58 -16.53
CA ALA A 36 -16.06 -7.06 -16.13
C ALA A 36 -16.55 -8.29 -16.94
N GLN A 37 -16.21 -8.38 -18.22
CA GLN A 37 -16.55 -9.52 -19.07
C GLN A 37 -15.62 -10.74 -18.90
N LEU A 38 -14.45 -10.54 -18.30
CA LEU A 38 -13.43 -11.58 -18.10
C LEU A 38 -13.60 -12.29 -16.76
N ILE A 39 -14.32 -11.67 -15.82
CA ILE A 39 -14.49 -12.17 -14.46
C ILE A 39 -15.82 -12.95 -14.37
N ASN A 40 -15.71 -14.21 -13.97
CA ASN A 40 -16.83 -15.12 -13.78
C ASN A 40 -16.69 -15.88 -12.44
N ASN A 41 -17.70 -16.62 -12.03
CA ASN A 41 -17.72 -17.33 -10.76
C ASN A 41 -16.56 -18.32 -10.57
N LYS A 42 -16.01 -18.87 -11.66
CA LYS A 42 -14.91 -19.83 -11.58
C LYS A 42 -13.57 -19.12 -11.29
N ASN A 43 -13.26 -18.07 -12.03
CA ASN A 43 -12.01 -17.36 -11.83
C ASN A 43 -12.04 -16.40 -10.63
N SER A 44 -13.21 -15.89 -10.22
CA SER A 44 -13.32 -15.05 -9.02
C SER A 44 -12.85 -15.77 -7.76
N LYS A 45 -13.14 -17.08 -7.62
CA LYS A 45 -12.65 -17.89 -6.50
C LYS A 45 -11.11 -18.04 -6.54
N ILE A 46 -10.54 -18.23 -7.73
CA ILE A 46 -9.08 -18.27 -7.92
C ILE A 46 -8.46 -16.93 -7.56
N LEU A 47 -9.03 -15.83 -8.03
CA LEU A 47 -8.55 -14.47 -7.75
C LEU A 47 -8.62 -14.13 -6.25
N SER A 48 -9.66 -14.58 -5.52
CA SER A 48 -9.73 -14.43 -4.06
C SER A 48 -8.58 -15.15 -3.35
N ASN A 49 -8.29 -16.38 -3.75
CA ASN A 49 -7.17 -17.13 -3.17
C ASN A 49 -5.84 -16.46 -3.47
N THR A 50 -5.63 -16.03 -4.71
CA THR A 50 -4.41 -15.32 -5.12
C THR A 50 -4.23 -13.99 -4.36
N ALA A 51 -5.31 -13.26 -4.06
CA ALA A 51 -5.27 -12.06 -3.25
C ALA A 51 -4.73 -12.34 -1.84
N ASN A 52 -5.19 -13.40 -1.18
CA ASN A 52 -4.68 -13.81 0.13
C ASN A 52 -3.20 -14.22 0.07
N LEU A 53 -2.79 -14.99 -0.95
CA LEU A 53 -1.39 -15.35 -1.17
C LEU A 53 -0.48 -14.12 -1.29
N LEU A 54 -0.93 -13.08 -2.02
CA LEU A 54 -0.16 -11.85 -2.24
C LEU A 54 0.02 -11.00 -0.99
N VAL A 55 -0.95 -10.99 -0.09
CA VAL A 55 -0.91 -10.12 1.11
C VAL A 55 -0.52 -10.92 2.33
N VAL A 56 -1.25 -11.97 2.67
CA VAL A 56 -1.10 -12.70 3.95
C VAL A 56 0.10 -13.66 3.89
N ASP A 57 0.10 -14.58 2.93
CA ASP A 57 1.10 -15.65 2.91
C ASP A 57 2.48 -15.10 2.57
N LYS A 58 2.56 -14.15 1.65
CA LYS A 58 3.82 -13.47 1.34
C LYS A 58 4.38 -12.76 2.58
N THR A 59 3.54 -12.04 3.34
CA THR A 59 3.99 -11.36 4.56
C THR A 59 4.48 -12.35 5.59
N LYS A 60 3.72 -13.41 5.88
CA LYS A 60 4.14 -14.45 6.82
C LYS A 60 5.49 -15.07 6.42
N LYS A 61 5.65 -15.38 5.14
CA LYS A 61 6.90 -15.93 4.62
C LYS A 61 8.08 -14.98 4.86
N ARG A 62 7.94 -13.69 4.50
CA ARG A 62 8.99 -12.69 4.64
C ARG A 62 9.35 -12.43 6.10
N VAL A 63 8.35 -12.32 6.96
CA VAL A 63 8.56 -12.16 8.40
C VAL A 63 9.31 -13.33 8.99
N ASN A 64 8.95 -14.57 8.64
CA ASN A 64 9.66 -15.77 9.11
C ASN A 64 11.13 -15.79 8.61
N GLU A 65 11.35 -15.50 7.33
CA GLU A 65 12.71 -15.40 6.77
C GLU A 65 13.55 -14.33 7.51
N TYR A 66 12.94 -13.19 7.83
CA TYR A 66 13.61 -12.11 8.57
C TYR A 66 13.92 -12.50 10.02
N ILE A 67 12.99 -13.16 10.74
CA ILE A 67 13.21 -13.67 12.10
C ILE A 67 14.38 -14.65 12.12
N GLU A 68 14.41 -15.60 11.18
CA GLU A 68 15.50 -16.57 11.07
C GLU A 68 16.87 -15.90 10.83
N GLN A 69 16.90 -14.84 10.01
CA GLN A 69 18.16 -14.15 9.68
C GLN A 69 18.61 -13.17 10.76
N SER A 70 17.67 -12.45 11.39
CA SER A 70 17.97 -11.39 12.36
C SER A 70 18.06 -11.87 13.80
N SER A 71 17.57 -13.07 14.09
CA SER A 71 17.40 -13.60 15.45
C SER A 71 16.56 -12.68 16.37
N LYS A 72 15.73 -11.79 15.80
CA LYS A 72 14.84 -10.91 16.57
C LYS A 72 13.56 -11.67 16.96
N ASP A 73 13.11 -11.45 18.20
CA ASP A 73 11.85 -12.03 18.69
C ASP A 73 10.68 -11.07 18.46
N PHE A 74 9.82 -11.41 17.52
CA PHE A 74 8.63 -10.63 17.17
C PHE A 74 7.44 -10.81 18.14
N ASN A 75 7.59 -11.64 19.18
CA ASN A 75 6.58 -11.81 20.22
C ASN A 75 6.73 -10.80 21.36
N ILE A 76 7.83 -10.04 21.38
CA ILE A 76 8.08 -9.06 22.44
C ILE A 76 7.41 -7.72 22.06
N PRO A 77 6.58 -7.14 22.95
CA PRO A 77 6.06 -5.79 22.78
C PRO A 77 7.18 -4.77 22.62
N THR A 78 6.93 -3.74 21.83
CA THR A 78 7.88 -2.67 21.57
C THR A 78 7.38 -1.35 22.12
N LYS A 79 8.26 -0.36 22.26
CA LYS A 79 7.89 1.01 22.59
C LYS A 79 8.31 1.93 21.45
N LEU A 80 7.40 2.77 20.98
CA LEU A 80 7.67 3.74 19.92
C LEU A 80 7.25 5.13 20.41
N ASN A 81 8.18 6.08 20.38
CA ASN A 81 7.96 7.47 20.82
C ASN A 81 7.30 7.53 22.22
N GLY A 82 7.76 6.66 23.13
CA GLY A 82 7.22 6.57 24.50
C GLY A 82 5.87 5.84 24.64
N VAL A 83 5.27 5.38 23.54
CA VAL A 83 3.99 4.64 23.53
C VAL A 83 4.25 3.14 23.48
N ASP A 84 3.63 2.38 24.36
CA ASP A 84 3.70 0.93 24.35
C ASP A 84 2.87 0.38 23.18
N LEU A 85 3.51 -0.42 22.33
CA LEU A 85 2.89 -1.07 21.19
C LEU A 85 2.80 -2.59 21.43
N PRO A 86 1.79 -3.26 20.85
CA PRO A 86 1.74 -4.72 20.85
C PRO A 86 2.95 -5.31 20.12
N SER A 87 3.19 -6.59 20.30
CA SER A 87 4.22 -7.31 19.56
C SER A 87 3.93 -7.27 18.04
N LEU A 88 4.96 -7.40 17.20
CA LEU A 88 4.76 -7.44 15.75
C LEU A 88 3.90 -8.63 15.30
N ASN A 89 4.00 -9.77 16.00
CA ASN A 89 3.12 -10.91 15.73
C ASN A 89 1.66 -10.61 16.06
N ASP A 90 1.40 -9.92 17.18
CA ASP A 90 0.03 -9.48 17.51
C ASP A 90 -0.52 -8.50 16.46
N VAL A 91 0.31 -7.57 15.96
CA VAL A 91 -0.07 -6.66 14.87
C VAL A 91 -0.41 -7.41 13.58
N ILE A 92 0.40 -8.42 13.22
CA ILE A 92 0.16 -9.26 12.03
C ILE A 92 -1.16 -10.00 12.16
N ASP A 93 -1.39 -10.66 13.29
CA ASP A 93 -2.60 -11.44 13.53
C ASP A 93 -3.85 -10.54 13.59
N ASP A 94 -3.75 -9.38 14.21
CA ASP A 94 -4.82 -8.39 14.23
C ASP A 94 -5.15 -7.89 12.80
N CYS A 95 -4.14 -7.54 12.01
CA CYS A 95 -4.33 -7.14 10.61
C CYS A 95 -5.00 -8.26 9.80
N ILE A 96 -4.52 -9.50 9.89
CA ILE A 96 -5.10 -10.65 9.18
C ILE A 96 -6.56 -10.87 9.57
N SER A 97 -6.89 -10.74 10.86
CA SER A 97 -8.25 -10.89 11.36
C SER A 97 -9.23 -9.84 10.84
N LYS A 98 -8.71 -8.65 10.48
CA LYS A 98 -9.50 -7.50 9.99
C LYS A 98 -9.64 -7.45 8.47
N ILE A 99 -8.90 -8.27 7.72
CA ILE A 99 -9.06 -8.33 6.25
C ILE A 99 -10.44 -8.87 5.91
N ASP A 100 -11.24 -8.07 5.19
CA ASP A 100 -12.54 -8.49 4.71
C ASP A 100 -12.40 -9.36 3.45
N ASN A 101 -12.52 -10.66 3.61
CA ASN A 101 -12.46 -11.63 2.51
C ASN A 101 -13.73 -11.68 1.64
N LYS A 102 -14.70 -10.80 1.86
CA LYS A 102 -15.94 -10.72 1.07
C LYS A 102 -16.01 -9.51 0.16
N SER A 103 -15.22 -8.49 0.43
CA SER A 103 -15.26 -7.19 -0.28
C SER A 103 -14.21 -7.09 -1.39
N HIS A 104 -13.97 -8.19 -2.13
CA HIS A 104 -13.04 -8.17 -3.26
C HIS A 104 -13.53 -7.25 -4.39
N VAL A 105 -12.59 -6.54 -5.01
CA VAL A 105 -12.82 -5.73 -6.21
C VAL A 105 -11.87 -6.21 -7.30
N PHE A 106 -12.33 -7.14 -8.11
CA PHE A 106 -11.51 -7.71 -9.17
C PHE A 106 -11.41 -6.82 -10.39
N GLY A 107 -10.23 -6.81 -11.01
CA GLY A 107 -9.95 -6.01 -12.18
C GLY A 107 -8.60 -6.33 -12.82
N VAL A 108 -8.20 -5.47 -13.76
CA VAL A 108 -6.84 -5.49 -14.30
C VAL A 108 -5.89 -4.95 -13.23
N LEU A 109 -5.11 -5.84 -12.63
CA LEU A 109 -4.21 -5.52 -11.53
C LEU A 109 -2.87 -4.98 -12.07
N HIS A 110 -2.42 -3.84 -11.53
CA HIS A 110 -1.04 -3.38 -11.73
C HIS A 110 -0.07 -4.19 -10.87
N GLY A 111 -0.44 -4.45 -9.63
CA GLY A 111 0.30 -5.30 -8.68
C GLY A 111 1.48 -4.61 -8.00
N ASP A 112 1.80 -3.38 -8.35
CA ASP A 112 2.79 -2.52 -7.67
C ASP A 112 2.52 -1.04 -7.92
N LEU A 113 1.29 -0.57 -7.64
CA LEU A 113 0.83 0.78 -7.93
C LEU A 113 1.26 1.77 -6.83
N CYS A 114 2.56 1.83 -6.55
CA CYS A 114 3.16 2.84 -5.69
C CYS A 114 3.52 4.11 -6.48
N PHE A 115 3.80 5.22 -5.81
CA PHE A 115 4.04 6.50 -6.47
C PHE A 115 5.26 6.51 -7.40
N SER A 116 6.30 5.71 -7.13
CA SER A 116 7.44 5.57 -8.02
C SER A 116 7.08 5.00 -9.40
N ASN A 117 6.01 4.20 -9.48
CA ASN A 117 5.52 3.58 -10.71
C ASN A 117 4.40 4.38 -11.39
N ILE A 118 4.12 5.60 -10.92
CA ILE A 118 3.11 6.49 -11.48
C ILE A 118 3.77 7.76 -11.96
N LEU A 119 3.67 8.02 -13.25
CA LEU A 119 4.19 9.24 -13.89
C LEU A 119 3.06 10.21 -14.13
N TYR A 120 3.27 11.49 -13.83
CA TYR A 120 2.35 12.56 -14.18
C TYR A 120 2.92 13.41 -15.31
N ASP A 121 2.15 13.53 -16.38
CA ASP A 121 2.44 14.43 -17.50
C ASP A 121 1.62 15.73 -17.32
N THR A 122 2.32 16.81 -16.96
CA THR A 122 1.71 18.12 -16.72
C THR A 122 1.16 18.78 -17.99
N ARG A 123 1.67 18.42 -19.17
CA ARG A 123 1.23 19.01 -20.45
C ARG A 123 -0.10 18.44 -20.90
N SER A 124 -0.24 17.12 -20.82
CA SER A 124 -1.47 16.43 -21.25
C SER A 124 -2.46 16.23 -20.12
N ASP A 125 -2.09 16.59 -18.88
CA ASP A 125 -2.88 16.36 -17.66
C ASP A 125 -3.30 14.90 -17.50
N ARG A 126 -2.33 13.98 -17.56
CA ARG A 126 -2.57 12.54 -17.51
C ARG A 126 -1.56 11.85 -16.62
N ILE A 127 -2.02 10.77 -15.99
CA ILE A 127 -1.12 9.79 -15.38
C ILE A 127 -0.78 8.69 -16.40
N LYS A 128 0.42 8.14 -16.25
CA LYS A 128 0.87 6.90 -16.89
C LYS A 128 1.43 6.00 -15.82
N VAL A 129 1.12 4.73 -15.88
CA VAL A 129 1.69 3.72 -14.98
C VAL A 129 2.75 2.91 -15.74
N ILE A 130 3.78 2.51 -15.01
CA ILE A 130 4.92 1.74 -15.52
C ILE A 130 5.19 0.57 -14.59
N ASP A 131 5.89 -0.43 -15.08
CA ASP A 131 6.37 -1.58 -14.31
C ASP A 131 5.24 -2.39 -13.62
N PRO A 132 4.20 -2.82 -14.38
CA PRO A 132 3.19 -3.70 -13.82
C PRO A 132 3.82 -5.05 -13.45
N ARG A 133 3.37 -5.64 -12.36
CA ARG A 133 3.90 -6.90 -11.86
C ARG A 133 3.79 -8.06 -12.88
N GLY A 134 2.66 -8.17 -13.58
CA GLY A 134 2.42 -9.12 -14.66
C GLY A 134 2.39 -10.60 -14.28
N ILE A 135 2.55 -10.92 -12.98
CA ILE A 135 2.53 -12.28 -12.44
C ILE A 135 1.67 -12.35 -11.18
N ASP A 136 1.09 -13.52 -10.94
CA ASP A 136 0.39 -13.84 -9.69
C ASP A 136 1.36 -14.18 -8.54
N ALA A 137 0.83 -14.63 -7.41
CA ALA A 137 1.62 -15.02 -6.25
C ALA A 137 2.46 -16.29 -6.48
N GLU A 138 2.08 -17.13 -7.44
CA GLU A 138 2.76 -18.37 -7.80
C GLU A 138 3.79 -18.18 -8.92
N GLY A 139 3.88 -16.95 -9.48
CA GLY A 139 4.80 -16.62 -10.57
C GLY A 139 4.24 -16.91 -11.97
N ASN A 140 2.96 -17.26 -12.10
CA ASN A 140 2.32 -17.44 -13.39
C ASN A 140 1.93 -16.08 -13.99
N PHE A 141 1.96 -15.97 -15.31
CA PHE A 141 1.49 -14.75 -15.98
C PHE A 141 0.02 -14.48 -15.63
N SER A 142 -0.24 -13.30 -15.10
CA SER A 142 -1.58 -12.84 -14.76
C SER A 142 -1.66 -11.32 -14.84
N TYR A 143 -2.75 -10.83 -15.41
CA TYR A 143 -3.12 -9.42 -15.41
C TYR A 143 -4.43 -9.15 -14.66
N LEU A 144 -5.05 -10.19 -14.11
CA LEU A 144 -6.25 -10.07 -13.29
C LEU A 144 -5.90 -10.29 -11.81
N GLY A 145 -6.55 -9.52 -10.94
CA GLY A 145 -6.39 -9.66 -9.50
C GLY A 145 -7.36 -8.79 -8.71
N ASP A 146 -7.11 -8.70 -7.42
CA ASP A 146 -7.88 -7.85 -6.52
C ASP A 146 -7.26 -6.46 -6.44
N LEU A 147 -7.96 -5.46 -6.94
CA LEU A 147 -7.51 -4.06 -6.99
C LEU A 147 -7.38 -3.41 -5.61
N ARG A 148 -7.85 -4.08 -4.53
CA ARG A 148 -7.55 -3.66 -3.16
C ARG A 148 -6.03 -3.61 -2.93
N TYR A 149 -5.29 -4.53 -3.55
CA TYR A 149 -3.83 -4.53 -3.50
C TYR A 149 -3.24 -3.24 -4.09
N ASP A 150 -3.74 -2.79 -5.25
CA ASP A 150 -3.29 -1.54 -5.88
C ASP A 150 -3.65 -0.32 -5.02
N LEU A 151 -4.86 -0.27 -4.44
CA LEU A 151 -5.23 0.81 -3.53
C LEU A 151 -4.40 0.78 -2.23
N ALA A 152 -4.07 -0.40 -1.69
CA ALA A 152 -3.18 -0.53 -0.55
C ALA A 152 -1.74 -0.07 -0.88
N LYS A 153 -1.27 -0.26 -2.12
CA LYS A 153 0.01 0.28 -2.60
C LYS A 153 -0.01 1.82 -2.70
N ILE A 154 -1.12 2.42 -3.07
CA ILE A 154 -1.28 3.89 -3.01
C ILE A 154 -1.31 4.35 -1.54
N ASN A 155 -2.02 3.66 -0.65
CA ASN A 155 -1.99 3.94 0.80
C ASN A 155 -0.56 3.90 1.35
N HIS A 156 0.21 2.92 0.94
CA HIS A 156 1.61 2.75 1.33
C HIS A 156 2.45 4.01 1.02
N SER A 157 2.25 4.63 -0.17
CA SER A 157 2.89 5.89 -0.52
C SER A 157 2.31 7.08 0.27
N VAL A 158 0.97 7.24 0.30
CA VAL A 158 0.34 8.47 0.83
C VAL A 158 0.24 8.47 2.35
N ILE A 159 -0.31 7.41 2.94
CA ILE A 159 -0.55 7.31 4.37
C ILE A 159 0.68 6.78 5.10
N GLY A 160 1.30 5.73 4.54
CA GLY A 160 2.49 5.12 5.10
C GLY A 160 3.76 5.91 4.87
N LEU A 161 3.73 6.96 4.03
CA LEU A 161 4.88 7.83 3.73
C LEU A 161 6.11 7.05 3.25
N TYR A 162 5.87 5.92 2.57
CA TYR A 162 6.93 5.04 2.07
C TYR A 162 8.01 5.79 1.29
N ASP A 163 7.59 6.70 0.43
CA ASP A 163 8.52 7.46 -0.42
C ASP A 163 9.41 8.41 0.40
N HIS A 164 8.93 8.95 1.54
CA HIS A 164 9.73 9.73 2.49
C HIS A 164 10.75 8.83 3.20
N ILE A 165 10.35 7.62 3.60
CA ILE A 165 11.26 6.65 4.23
C ILE A 165 12.37 6.26 3.25
N VAL A 166 12.03 5.90 2.01
CA VAL A 166 13.02 5.52 0.99
C VAL A 166 13.97 6.66 0.64
N SER A 167 13.48 7.91 0.66
CA SER A 167 14.32 9.10 0.42
C SER A 167 15.22 9.48 1.61
N GLY A 168 15.11 8.79 2.74
CA GLY A 168 15.84 9.11 3.96
C GLY A 168 15.29 10.32 4.73
N ALA A 169 14.05 10.76 4.44
CA ALA A 169 13.41 11.88 5.13
C ALA A 169 12.81 11.45 6.47
N TYR A 170 13.60 10.79 7.30
CA TYR A 170 13.22 10.33 8.64
C TYR A 170 14.42 10.28 9.57
N ASP A 171 14.15 10.22 10.86
CA ASP A 171 15.10 9.87 11.90
C ASP A 171 14.60 8.65 12.68
N LEU A 172 15.52 7.75 13.02
CA LEU A 172 15.23 6.54 13.79
C LEU A 172 16.36 6.26 14.76
N THR A 173 16.04 6.22 16.04
CA THR A 173 16.99 5.84 17.10
C THR A 173 16.42 4.71 17.94
N GLU A 174 17.29 3.77 18.30
CA GLU A 174 17.02 2.71 19.27
C GLU A 174 17.77 3.03 20.55
N SER A 175 17.04 3.37 21.64
CA SER A 175 17.64 3.83 22.88
C SER A 175 18.00 2.71 23.84
N ASN A 176 17.22 1.64 23.91
CA ASN A 176 17.45 0.39 24.64
C ASN A 176 16.61 -0.68 23.97
N ASP A 177 16.85 -1.96 24.31
CA ASP A 177 16.16 -3.09 23.73
C ASP A 177 14.68 -2.81 23.46
N LEU A 178 14.30 -2.73 22.17
CA LEU A 178 12.94 -2.55 21.68
C LEU A 178 12.25 -1.22 22.03
N ASN A 179 13.01 -0.18 22.38
CA ASN A 179 12.51 1.17 22.57
C ASN A 179 13.05 2.08 21.46
N PHE A 180 12.15 2.52 20.58
CA PHE A 180 12.47 3.27 19.37
C PHE A 180 11.90 4.69 19.45
N GLU A 181 12.65 5.64 18.93
CA GLU A 181 12.15 6.97 18.56
C GLU A 181 12.21 7.08 17.04
N PHE A 182 11.08 7.41 16.45
CA PHE A 182 10.92 7.49 15.00
C PHE A 182 10.14 8.74 14.63
N GLU A 183 10.73 9.53 13.74
CA GLU A 183 10.11 10.73 13.19
C GLU A 183 10.27 10.74 11.67
N ILE A 184 9.20 11.01 10.93
CA ILE A 184 9.24 11.25 9.49
C ILE A 184 9.12 12.75 9.27
N PHE A 185 10.04 13.33 8.51
CA PHE A 185 10.08 14.76 8.25
C PHE A 185 9.01 15.15 7.22
N ILE A 186 7.85 15.55 7.73
CA ILE A 186 6.73 16.03 6.92
C ILE A 186 6.30 17.43 7.38
N ASP A 187 5.77 18.21 6.46
CA ASP A 187 5.16 19.51 6.72
C ASP A 187 3.62 19.43 6.73
N GLU A 188 2.97 20.54 7.09
CA GLU A 188 1.51 20.64 7.06
C GLU A 188 0.89 20.35 5.67
N ARG A 189 1.65 20.53 4.60
CA ARG A 189 1.21 20.23 3.24
C ARG A 189 0.93 18.75 3.08
N ILE A 190 1.83 17.89 3.57
CA ILE A 190 1.67 16.43 3.53
C ILE A 190 0.44 16.01 4.31
N THR A 191 0.25 16.51 5.52
CA THR A 191 -0.95 16.24 6.34
C THR A 191 -2.24 16.63 5.62
N LYS A 192 -2.25 17.79 4.94
CA LYS A 192 -3.41 18.23 4.14
C LYS A 192 -3.64 17.32 2.93
N ILE A 193 -2.58 16.83 2.28
CA ILE A 193 -2.67 15.88 1.16
C ILE A 193 -3.25 14.55 1.63
N GLN A 194 -2.77 14.02 2.75
CA GLN A 194 -3.31 12.79 3.35
C GLN A 194 -4.80 12.92 3.66
N LYS A 195 -5.22 14.05 4.24
CA LYS A 195 -6.64 14.33 4.50
C LYS A 195 -7.46 14.33 3.21
N ILE A 196 -7.01 15.05 2.16
CA ILE A 196 -7.68 15.08 0.85
C ILE A 196 -7.78 13.67 0.27
N TYR A 197 -6.73 12.87 0.39
CA TYR A 197 -6.71 11.50 -0.08
C TYR A 197 -7.78 10.64 0.61
N LEU A 198 -7.82 10.67 1.94
CA LEU A 198 -8.78 9.89 2.73
C LEU A 198 -10.24 10.30 2.47
N GLU A 199 -10.49 11.59 2.21
CA GLU A 199 -11.82 12.11 1.96
C GLU A 199 -12.33 11.86 0.52
N ASN A 200 -11.43 11.77 -0.45
CA ASN A 200 -11.82 11.82 -1.88
C ASN A 200 -11.47 10.55 -2.66
N MET A 201 -10.52 9.72 -2.20
CA MET A 201 -10.16 8.50 -2.91
C MET A 201 -11.11 7.35 -2.58
N LYS A 202 -11.55 6.63 -3.62
CA LYS A 202 -12.42 5.45 -3.48
C LYS A 202 -12.10 4.40 -4.53
N LEU A 203 -12.31 3.14 -4.15
CA LEU A 203 -12.32 2.00 -5.07
C LEU A 203 -13.67 1.30 -4.91
N SER A 204 -14.60 1.56 -5.85
CA SER A 204 -15.98 1.09 -5.72
C SER A 204 -16.61 1.57 -4.40
N HIS A 205 -16.92 0.66 -3.48
CA HIS A 205 -17.48 0.95 -2.16
C HIS A 205 -16.41 1.09 -1.06
N LEU A 206 -15.14 0.88 -1.36
CA LEU A 206 -14.05 0.89 -0.39
C LEU A 206 -13.36 2.26 -0.35
N ALA A 207 -13.18 2.76 0.87
CA ALA A 207 -12.31 3.90 1.14
C ALA A 207 -10.89 3.42 1.49
N PRO A 208 -9.85 4.28 1.34
CA PRO A 208 -8.48 3.94 1.73
C PRO A 208 -8.34 3.40 3.14
N PHE A 209 -9.09 3.95 4.09
CA PHE A 209 -9.08 3.54 5.48
C PHE A 209 -9.49 2.06 5.69
N ASN A 210 -10.35 1.52 4.83
CA ASN A 210 -10.76 0.11 4.90
C ASN A 210 -9.60 -0.87 4.62
N LEU A 211 -8.53 -0.40 3.97
CA LEU A 211 -7.38 -1.21 3.56
C LEU A 211 -6.13 -0.95 4.41
N MET A 212 -6.29 -0.39 5.61
CA MET A 212 -5.16 -0.20 6.53
C MET A 212 -4.50 -1.53 6.94
N PRO A 213 -5.25 -2.62 7.21
CA PRO A 213 -4.64 -3.91 7.49
C PRO A 213 -3.73 -4.40 6.36
N GLU A 214 -4.21 -4.37 5.11
CA GLU A 214 -3.41 -4.74 3.93
C GLU A 214 -2.20 -3.83 3.76
N THR A 215 -2.36 -2.53 4.03
CA THR A 215 -1.27 -1.55 3.95
C THR A 215 -0.16 -1.86 4.95
N ILE A 216 -0.49 -2.18 6.20
CA ILE A 216 0.46 -2.57 7.24
C ILE A 216 1.20 -3.86 6.84
N LEU A 217 0.46 -4.87 6.38
CA LEU A 217 1.06 -6.13 5.93
C LEU A 217 1.99 -5.92 4.73
N LEU A 218 1.70 -4.96 3.84
CA LEU A 218 2.61 -4.61 2.73
C LEU A 218 3.95 -4.09 3.23
N PHE A 219 4.00 -3.26 4.29
CA PHE A 219 5.27 -2.84 4.90
C PHE A 219 6.04 -4.05 5.43
N LEU A 220 5.38 -4.92 6.18
CA LEU A 220 6.01 -6.12 6.74
C LEU A 220 6.45 -7.12 5.67
N SER A 221 5.85 -7.10 4.48
CA SER A 221 6.26 -7.95 3.35
C SER A 221 7.54 -7.48 2.66
N MET A 222 8.14 -6.37 3.10
CA MET A 222 9.40 -5.85 2.55
C MET A 222 10.63 -6.25 3.40
N LEU A 223 10.41 -6.87 4.55
CA LEU A 223 11.44 -7.45 5.41
C LEU A 223 12.19 -8.65 4.74
#